data_d4bda23fe8364f0da1e8f5bf4f10018f
#
_entry.id   d4bda23fe8364f0da1e8f5bf4f10018f
#
_cell.length_a   1.000
_cell.length_b   1.000
_cell.length_c   1.000
_cell.angle_alpha   90.00
_cell.angle_beta   90.00
_cell.angle_gamma   90.00
#
_symmetry.space_group_name_H-M   'P 1'
#
loop_
_entity.id
_entity.type
_entity.pdbx_description
1 polymer ?
#
loop_
_entity_poly.entity_id
_entity_poly.type
_entity_poly.pdbx_seq_one_letter_code
_entity_poly.pdbx_strand_id
1 'polypeptide(L)'
;MREKLARKLYETGVLYIKLEEYESAKMTFQLVIDQYYDTSFINYAHQGMVKSLAKNREVEDAIALLSQNEIDLIGSGLYNEAKEVIDDMEKKIAKEQK
;
A
#
# COMPACT_ATOMS: atom_id res chain seq x y z
N MET A 1 -18.68 -10.17 -9.78
CA MET A 1 -17.54 -10.29 -10.71
C MET A 1 -16.44 -9.30 -10.40
N ARG A 2 -16.77 -8.02 -10.24
CA ARG A 2 -15.77 -7.00 -9.94
C ARG A 2 -15.06 -7.25 -8.60
N GLU A 3 -15.81 -7.63 -7.56
CA GLU A 3 -15.21 -7.92 -6.24
C GLU A 3 -14.20 -9.06 -6.33
N LYS A 4 -14.52 -10.10 -7.05
CA LYS A 4 -13.65 -11.27 -7.18
C LYS A 4 -12.36 -10.92 -7.93
N LEU A 5 -12.47 -10.12 -8.99
CA LEU A 5 -11.30 -9.68 -9.76
C LEU A 5 -10.43 -8.73 -8.92
N ALA A 6 -11.06 -7.81 -8.18
CA ALA A 6 -10.33 -6.89 -7.32
C ALA A 6 -9.57 -7.65 -6.23
N ARG A 7 -10.21 -8.65 -5.63
CA ARG A 7 -9.56 -9.49 -4.62
C ARG A 7 -8.34 -10.20 -5.17
N LYS A 8 -8.49 -10.76 -6.37
CA LYS A 8 -7.40 -11.48 -7.03
C LYS A 8 -6.21 -10.57 -7.28
N LEU A 9 -6.48 -9.37 -7.79
CA LEU A 9 -5.43 -8.37 -8.02
C LEU A 9 -4.78 -7.92 -6.71
N TYR A 10 -5.59 -7.69 -5.68
CA TYR A 10 -5.07 -7.32 -4.38
C TYR A 10 -4.13 -8.40 -3.85
N GLU A 11 -4.55 -9.66 -3.90
CA GLU A 11 -3.74 -10.78 -3.43
C GLU A 11 -2.44 -10.90 -4.23
N THR A 12 -2.50 -10.62 -5.53
CA THR A 12 -1.31 -10.61 -6.39
C THR A 12 -0.34 -9.51 -5.95
N GLY A 13 -0.86 -8.32 -5.64
CA GLY A 13 -0.03 -7.23 -5.13
C GLY A 13 0.66 -7.59 -3.81
N VAL A 14 -0.07 -8.24 -2.90
CA VAL A 14 0.49 -8.70 -1.63
C VAL A 14 1.62 -9.70 -1.89
N LEU A 15 1.43 -10.60 -2.83
CA LEU A 15 2.47 -11.57 -3.20
C LEU A 15 3.72 -10.87 -3.71
N TYR A 16 3.56 -9.85 -4.55
CA TYR A 16 4.69 -9.08 -5.04
C TYR A 16 5.46 -8.41 -3.91
N ILE A 17 4.77 -7.90 -2.88
CA ILE A 17 5.44 -7.33 -1.72
C ILE A 17 6.30 -8.40 -1.03
N LYS A 18 5.77 -9.60 -0.85
CA LYS A 18 6.50 -10.71 -0.23
C LYS A 18 7.74 -11.11 -1.03
N LEU A 19 7.65 -10.98 -2.35
CA LEU A 19 8.77 -11.26 -3.24
C LEU A 19 9.72 -10.09 -3.40
N GLU A 20 9.46 -8.98 -2.71
CA GLU A 20 10.23 -7.75 -2.78
C GLU A 20 10.23 -7.14 -4.18
N GLU A 21 9.19 -7.44 -4.96
CA GLU A 21 8.95 -6.87 -6.28
C GLU A 21 8.03 -5.66 -6.12
N TYR A 22 8.58 -4.58 -5.55
CA TYR A 22 7.76 -3.44 -5.13
C TYR A 22 7.19 -2.63 -6.30
N GLU A 23 7.92 -2.53 -7.41
CA GLU A 23 7.38 -1.84 -8.59
C GLU A 23 6.16 -2.60 -9.15
N SER A 24 6.26 -3.92 -9.23
CA SER A 24 5.13 -4.74 -9.68
C SER A 24 3.95 -4.64 -8.72
N ALA A 25 4.23 -4.61 -7.42
CA ALA A 25 3.19 -4.44 -6.41
C ALA A 25 2.46 -3.11 -6.59
N LYS A 26 3.21 -2.02 -6.79
CA LYS A 26 2.62 -0.69 -7.00
C LYS A 26 1.72 -0.67 -8.22
N MET A 27 2.17 -1.24 -9.33
CA MET A 27 1.38 -1.31 -10.55
C MET A 27 0.09 -2.09 -10.33
N THR A 28 0.16 -3.20 -9.61
CA THR A 28 -1.00 -4.04 -9.35
C THR A 28 -2.02 -3.33 -8.45
N PHE A 29 -1.56 -2.71 -7.37
CA PHE A 29 -2.46 -1.95 -6.50
C PHE A 29 -3.05 -0.74 -7.22
N GLN A 30 -2.25 -0.07 -8.06
CA GLN A 30 -2.74 1.07 -8.83
C GLN A 30 -3.88 0.64 -9.76
N LEU A 31 -3.78 -0.55 -10.34
CA LEU A 31 -4.84 -1.08 -11.19
C LEU A 31 -6.15 -1.24 -10.41
N VAL A 32 -6.09 -1.73 -9.17
CA VAL A 32 -7.28 -1.83 -8.32
C VAL A 32 -7.85 -0.44 -8.05
N ILE A 33 -7.00 0.52 -7.72
CA ILE A 33 -7.41 1.89 -7.42
C ILE A 33 -8.10 2.53 -8.64
N ASP A 34 -7.55 2.32 -9.82
CA ASP A 34 -8.06 2.97 -11.03
C ASP A 34 -9.31 2.31 -11.60
N GLN A 35 -9.36 0.97 -11.60
CA GLN A 35 -10.41 0.24 -12.30
C GLN A 35 -11.41 -0.47 -11.39
N TYR A 36 -11.08 -0.66 -10.12
CA TYR A 36 -11.93 -1.36 -9.17
C TYR A 36 -12.18 -0.54 -7.90
N TYR A 37 -12.18 0.79 -8.05
CA TYR A 37 -12.36 1.73 -6.95
C TYR A 37 -13.70 1.58 -6.23
N ASP A 38 -14.69 1.00 -6.90
CA ASP A 38 -16.04 0.81 -6.37
C ASP A 38 -16.20 -0.54 -5.66
N THR A 39 -15.10 -1.25 -5.43
CA THR A 39 -15.14 -2.54 -4.72
C THR A 39 -14.73 -2.36 -3.27
N SER A 40 -14.98 -3.40 -2.47
CA SER A 40 -14.58 -3.41 -1.07
C SER A 40 -13.07 -3.45 -0.88
N PHE A 41 -12.31 -3.63 -1.96
CA PHE A 41 -10.84 -3.71 -1.89
C PHE A 41 -10.13 -2.36 -2.09
N ILE A 42 -10.88 -1.28 -2.28
CA ILE A 42 -10.26 0.03 -2.53
C ILE A 42 -9.35 0.47 -1.37
N ASN A 43 -9.80 0.32 -0.12
CA ASN A 43 -8.99 0.72 1.02
C ASN A 43 -7.82 -0.23 1.23
N TYR A 44 -8.00 -1.52 0.99
CA TYR A 44 -6.91 -2.49 1.03
C TYR A 44 -5.85 -2.17 -0.03
N ALA A 45 -6.29 -1.75 -1.22
CA ALA A 45 -5.36 -1.39 -2.29
C ALA A 45 -4.56 -0.13 -1.93
N HIS A 46 -5.22 0.86 -1.32
CA HIS A 46 -4.51 2.05 -0.85
C HIS A 46 -3.48 1.69 0.22
N GLN A 47 -3.86 0.84 1.17
CA GLN A 47 -2.91 0.35 2.18
C GLN A 47 -1.73 -0.36 1.53
N GLY A 48 -2.02 -1.26 0.59
CA GLY A 48 -0.97 -1.99 -0.13
C GLY A 48 -0.03 -1.06 -0.88
N MET A 49 -0.59 -0.01 -1.50
CA MET A 49 0.23 0.98 -2.21
C MET A 49 1.16 1.72 -1.24
N VAL A 50 0.63 2.15 -0.09
CA VAL A 50 1.44 2.82 0.93
C VAL A 50 2.59 1.92 1.38
N LYS A 51 2.29 0.66 1.65
CA LYS A 51 3.29 -0.31 2.09
C LYS A 51 4.35 -0.54 1.01
N SER A 52 3.93 -0.63 -0.25
CA SER A 52 4.85 -0.83 -1.38
C SER A 52 5.78 0.38 -1.54
N LEU A 53 5.22 1.58 -1.46
CA LEU A 53 6.00 2.81 -1.55
C LEU A 53 7.03 2.88 -0.42
N ALA A 54 6.60 2.62 0.81
CA ALA A 54 7.50 2.69 1.97
C ALA A 54 8.63 1.68 1.84
N LYS A 55 8.31 0.44 1.48
CA LYS A 55 9.33 -0.61 1.37
C LYS A 55 10.28 -0.37 0.19
N ASN A 56 9.80 0.34 -0.83
CA ASN A 56 10.61 0.70 -2.00
C ASN A 56 11.42 1.99 -1.76
N ARG A 57 11.47 2.46 -0.51
CA ARG A 57 12.19 3.66 -0.06
C ARG A 57 11.62 4.97 -0.59
N GLU A 58 10.41 4.94 -1.11
CA GLU A 58 9.67 6.13 -1.54
C GLU A 58 8.81 6.61 -0.37
N VAL A 59 9.48 6.94 0.75
CA VAL A 59 8.80 7.21 2.02
C VAL A 59 7.93 8.46 1.96
N GLU A 60 8.42 9.52 1.29
CA GLU A 60 7.64 10.75 1.20
C GLU A 60 6.33 10.53 0.45
N ASP A 61 6.38 9.75 -0.63
CA ASP A 61 5.18 9.40 -1.39
C ASP A 61 4.23 8.54 -0.57
N ALA A 62 4.80 7.62 0.23
CA ALA A 62 4.00 6.78 1.12
C ALA A 62 3.26 7.63 2.14
N ILE A 63 3.95 8.59 2.75
CA ILE A 63 3.36 9.49 3.74
C ILE A 63 2.24 10.34 3.10
N ALA A 64 2.49 10.87 1.91
CA ALA A 64 1.50 11.68 1.21
C ALA A 64 0.24 10.88 0.91
N LEU A 65 0.39 9.67 0.40
CA LEU A 65 -0.74 8.81 0.08
C LEU A 65 -1.50 8.40 1.34
N LEU A 66 -0.78 8.10 2.41
CA LEU A 66 -1.42 7.76 3.69
C LEU A 66 -2.26 8.93 4.21
N SER A 67 -1.74 10.15 4.11
CA SER A 67 -2.46 11.35 4.52
C SER A 67 -3.70 11.60 3.67
N GLN A 68 -3.59 11.39 2.36
CA GLN A 68 -4.71 11.58 1.44
C GLN A 68 -5.86 10.64 1.72
N ASN A 69 -5.58 9.46 2.24
CA ASN A 69 -6.57 8.42 2.49
C ASN A 69 -6.77 8.13 3.97
N GLU A 70 -6.36 9.08 4.83
CA GLU A 70 -6.35 8.89 6.28
C GLU A 70 -7.71 8.51 6.84
N ILE A 71 -8.74 9.26 6.46
CA ILE A 71 -10.10 9.03 7.01
C ILE A 71 -10.59 7.63 6.67
N ASP A 72 -10.47 7.24 5.41
CA ASP A 72 -10.94 5.93 4.96
C ASP A 72 -10.11 4.79 5.55
N LEU A 73 -8.81 4.98 5.67
CA LEU A 73 -7.94 3.95 6.22
C LEU A 73 -8.15 3.79 7.73
N ILE A 74 -8.36 4.88 8.45
CA ILE A 74 -8.68 4.81 9.88
C ILE A 74 -10.04 4.13 10.05
N GLY A 75 -11.03 4.54 9.26
CA GLY A 75 -12.37 3.97 9.34
C GLY A 75 -12.43 2.48 9.05
N SER A 76 -11.55 1.98 8.18
CA SER A 76 -11.50 0.56 7.83
C SER A 76 -10.53 -0.25 8.71
N GLY A 77 -9.83 0.41 9.64
CA GLY A 77 -8.88 -0.27 10.52
C GLY A 77 -7.54 -0.61 9.86
N LEU A 78 -7.23 0.01 8.73
CA LEU A 78 -6.04 -0.30 7.95
C LEU A 78 -4.89 0.72 8.10
N TYR A 79 -5.16 1.81 8.80
CA TYR A 79 -4.21 2.91 8.91
C TYR A 79 -2.94 2.52 9.69
N ASN A 80 -3.12 1.90 10.84
CA ASN A 80 -2.00 1.63 11.75
C ASN A 80 -0.93 0.74 11.11
N GLU A 81 -1.37 -0.29 10.39
CA GLU A 81 -0.43 -1.21 9.74
C GLU A 81 0.40 -0.49 8.67
N ALA A 82 -0.24 0.37 7.88
CA ALA A 82 0.46 1.14 6.86
C ALA A 82 1.46 2.10 7.49
N LYS A 83 1.04 2.79 8.55
CA LYS A 83 1.91 3.73 9.25
C LYS A 83 3.11 3.02 9.87
N GLU A 84 2.89 1.84 10.42
CA GLU A 84 3.97 1.04 11.02
C GLU A 84 5.05 0.71 9.99
N VAL A 85 4.66 0.35 8.77
CA VAL A 85 5.62 0.06 7.70
C VAL A 85 6.45 1.30 7.37
N ILE A 86 5.80 2.47 7.31
CA ILE A 86 6.52 3.73 7.08
C ILE A 86 7.52 3.99 8.21
N ASP A 87 7.07 3.87 9.45
CA ASP A 87 7.93 4.12 10.61
C ASP A 87 9.14 3.18 10.63
N ASP A 88 8.93 1.91 10.32
CA ASP A 88 10.02 0.93 10.26
C ASP A 88 11.04 1.29 9.20
N MET A 89 10.58 1.74 8.04
CA MET A 89 11.50 2.12 6.97
C MET A 89 12.26 3.41 7.31
N GLU A 90 11.60 4.37 7.96
CA GLU A 90 12.28 5.59 8.40
C GLU A 90 13.40 5.28 9.39
N LYS A 91 13.16 4.36 10.32
CA LYS A 91 14.18 3.93 11.26
C LYS A 91 15.35 3.24 10.55
N LYS A 92 15.05 2.40 9.57
CA LYS A 92 16.06 1.69 8.80
C LYS A 92 16.94 2.67 8.02
N ILE A 93 16.33 3.65 7.37
CA ILE A 93 17.05 4.67 6.60
C ILE A 93 17.92 5.50 7.53
N ALA A 94 17.40 5.89 8.70
CA ALA A 94 18.15 6.66 9.68
C ALA A 94 19.40 5.92 10.15
N LYS A 95 19.30 4.60 10.35
CA LYS A 95 20.45 3.78 10.74
C LYS A 95 21.50 3.69 9.64
N GLU A 96 21.05 3.65 8.39
CA GLU A 96 21.96 3.56 7.25
C GLU A 96 22.76 4.84 7.03
N GLN A 97 22.24 5.97 7.51
CA GLN A 97 22.89 7.27 7.34
C GLN A 97 23.96 7.55 8.41
N LYS A 98 24.11 6.67 9.38
CA LYS A 98 25.17 6.74 10.37
C LYS A 98 26.39 5.97 9.90
#